data_805db9eda9dce5b88a87b344941baa10
#
_entry.id   805db9eda9dce5b88a87b344941baa10
#
_cell.length_a   1.000
_cell.length_b   1.000
_cell.length_c   1.000
_cell.angle_alpha   90.00
_cell.angle_beta   90.00
_cell.angle_gamma   90.00
#
_symmetry.space_group_name_H-M   'P 1'
#
loop_
_entity.id
_entity.type
_entity.pdbx_description
1 polymer ?
#
loop_
_entity_poly.entity_id
_entity_poly.type
_entity_poly.pdbx_seq_one_letter_code
_entity_poly.pdbx_strand_id
1 'polypeptide(L)'
;MADAEPGSGRGGRLRGRLRLPPGAALRLAHNVIGSGRCELPDGHTSGEGLPAARRLTEQALAAEGLTHSALIAAGVSLPGPVHHHPDVIKPSAILPGWTGMTSDDFAAALGVPVSIDNDANLAALGEHIWGAGQGCADCITVKFHYGIGCGLFVNGTLVRGIGGAGEIGHTCVDQRGPLCRCGKRGCLDTHAAIPAMLGAVALALGESNWLPR
;
A
#
# COMPACT_ATOMS: atom_id res chain seq x y z
N MET A 1 -6.40 17.29 7.27
CA MET A 1 -5.89 18.20 8.31
C MET A 1 -5.39 17.32 9.43
N ALA A 2 -4.10 17.19 9.60
CA ALA A 2 -3.49 16.41 10.66
C ALA A 2 -2.82 17.42 11.60
N ASP A 3 -3.32 17.52 12.82
CA ASP A 3 -2.75 18.32 13.87
C ASP A 3 -1.43 17.70 14.34
N ALA A 4 -0.34 18.45 14.20
CA ALA A 4 0.94 18.12 14.76
C ALA A 4 1.11 18.87 16.08
N GLU A 5 1.15 18.14 17.20
CA GLU A 5 1.57 18.71 18.48
C GLU A 5 3.10 18.81 18.57
N PRO A 6 3.66 19.92 19.06
CA PRO A 6 5.10 20.05 19.30
C PRO A 6 5.46 19.51 20.68
N GLY A 7 6.07 18.36 20.75
CA GLY A 7 6.58 17.72 21.98
C GLY A 7 8.09 17.58 21.94
N SER A 8 8.75 18.40 22.76
CA SER A 8 10.10 18.34 23.36
C SER A 8 11.09 17.26 22.93
N GLY A 9 12.27 17.71 22.52
CA GLY A 9 13.41 16.95 22.07
C GLY A 9 13.89 15.83 22.99
N ARG A 10 14.16 14.71 22.37
CA ARG A 10 15.24 13.73 22.60
C ARG A 10 15.35 12.89 21.36
N GLY A 11 16.54 12.68 20.83
CA GLY A 11 16.82 11.94 19.61
C GLY A 11 16.20 10.54 19.58
N GLY A 12 15.01 10.44 19.06
CA GLY A 12 14.31 9.19 18.79
C GLY A 12 14.68 8.74 17.39
N ARG A 13 15.35 7.61 17.27
CA ARG A 13 15.54 6.92 16.00
C ARG A 13 14.15 6.70 15.38
N LEU A 14 13.83 7.42 14.32
CA LEU A 14 12.69 7.11 13.46
C LEU A 14 12.98 5.78 12.75
N ARG A 15 12.64 4.68 13.39
CA ARG A 15 12.58 3.38 12.72
C ARG A 15 11.46 3.48 11.69
N GLY A 16 11.80 3.41 10.42
CA GLY A 16 10.84 3.36 9.34
C GLY A 16 10.03 2.07 9.44
N ARG A 17 8.94 2.10 10.20
CA ARG A 17 7.99 1.01 10.25
C ARG A 17 7.08 1.12 9.05
N LEU A 18 7.04 0.08 8.22
CA LEU A 18 6.03 -0.06 7.18
C LEU A 18 4.67 -0.11 7.89
N ARG A 19 3.96 1.01 7.88
CA ARG A 19 2.60 1.06 8.41
C ARG A 19 1.68 0.59 7.32
N LEU A 20 1.10 -0.60 7.47
CA LEU A 20 -0.02 -0.98 6.62
C LEU A 20 -1.14 0.08 6.80
N PRO A 21 -1.77 0.52 5.71
CA PRO A 21 -2.93 1.39 5.83
C PRO A 21 -3.98 0.73 6.73
N PRO A 22 -4.79 1.51 7.45
CA PRO A 22 -5.82 0.96 8.31
C PRO A 22 -6.77 0.08 7.50
N GLY A 23 -7.02 -1.15 7.96
CA GLY A 23 -8.11 -1.96 7.44
C GLY A 23 -9.44 -1.28 7.78
N ALA A 24 -10.37 -1.23 6.85
CA ALA A 24 -11.69 -0.66 7.06
C ALA A 24 -12.78 -1.69 6.74
N ALA A 25 -13.81 -1.75 7.58
CA ALA A 25 -15.02 -2.49 7.30
C ALA A 25 -16.04 -1.55 6.65
N LEU A 26 -16.62 -1.97 5.52
CA LEU A 26 -17.55 -1.19 4.73
C LEU A 26 -18.91 -1.91 4.69
N ARG A 27 -19.99 -1.14 4.74
CA ARG A 27 -21.33 -1.64 4.38
C ARG A 27 -21.51 -1.64 2.87
N LEU A 28 -22.48 -2.38 2.35
CA LEU A 28 -22.87 -2.34 0.92
C LEU A 28 -23.21 -0.93 0.44
N ALA A 29 -23.62 -0.02 1.33
CA ALA A 29 -23.85 1.39 1.05
C ALA A 29 -22.55 2.24 1.05
N HIS A 30 -21.38 1.61 1.05
CA HIS A 30 -20.05 2.25 1.03
C HIS A 30 -19.71 3.15 2.24
N ASN A 31 -20.45 3.01 3.34
CA ASN A 31 -20.11 3.71 4.58
C ASN A 31 -19.06 2.92 5.37
N VAL A 32 -17.99 3.59 5.76
CA VAL A 32 -17.01 3.00 6.70
C VAL A 32 -17.68 2.85 8.05
N ILE A 33 -17.77 1.61 8.55
CA ILE A 33 -18.38 1.31 9.84
C ILE A 33 -17.35 1.03 10.93
N GLY A 34 -16.12 0.73 10.55
CA GLY A 34 -15.04 0.49 11.50
C GLY A 34 -13.69 0.52 10.80
N SER A 35 -12.66 0.80 11.56
CA SER A 35 -11.27 0.74 11.08
C SER A 35 -10.35 0.33 12.20
N GLY A 36 -9.22 -0.30 11.86
CA GLY A 36 -8.21 -0.71 12.82
C GLY A 36 -6.81 -0.62 12.22
N ARG A 37 -5.82 -0.51 13.08
CA ARG A 37 -4.41 -0.47 12.69
C ARG A 37 -3.59 -1.35 13.65
N CYS A 38 -2.64 -2.09 13.12
CA CYS A 38 -1.60 -2.72 13.91
C CYS A 38 -0.23 -2.45 13.30
N GLU A 39 0.79 -2.51 14.13
CA GLU A 39 2.18 -2.47 13.69
C GLU A 39 2.67 -3.90 13.51
N LEU A 40 3.31 -4.18 12.38
CA LEU A 40 3.99 -5.44 12.11
C LEU A 40 5.49 -5.17 12.02
N PRO A 41 6.35 -6.15 12.33
CA PRO A 41 7.79 -6.02 12.16
C PRO A 41 8.16 -5.72 10.70
N ASP A 42 9.28 -5.05 10.49
CA ASP A 42 9.84 -4.90 9.15
C ASP A 42 10.16 -6.29 8.56
N GLY A 43 9.76 -6.52 7.31
CA GLY A 43 9.93 -7.82 6.66
C GLY A 43 8.99 -8.93 7.17
N HIS A 44 7.91 -8.57 7.84
CA HIS A 44 6.90 -9.53 8.30
C HIS A 44 6.42 -10.45 7.18
N THR A 45 6.08 -11.66 7.56
CA THR A 45 5.59 -12.70 6.65
C THR A 45 4.06 -12.72 6.58
N SER A 46 3.52 -13.46 5.61
CA SER A 46 2.09 -13.76 5.54
C SER A 46 1.57 -14.46 6.81
N GLY A 47 2.41 -15.32 7.44
CA GLY A 47 2.08 -15.99 8.70
C GLY A 47 1.84 -15.05 9.88
N GLU A 48 2.40 -13.84 9.84
CA GLU A 48 2.17 -12.78 10.84
C GLU A 48 1.06 -11.81 10.43
N GLY A 49 1.03 -11.47 9.14
CA GLY A 49 0.10 -10.47 8.62
C GLY A 49 -1.34 -10.97 8.50
N LEU A 50 -1.58 -12.20 8.05
CA LEU A 50 -2.93 -12.75 7.91
C LEU A 50 -3.68 -12.87 9.23
N PRO A 51 -3.10 -13.42 10.31
CA PRO A 51 -3.75 -13.42 11.63
C PRO A 51 -4.01 -12.00 12.16
N ALA A 52 -3.12 -11.05 11.88
CA ALA A 52 -3.31 -9.67 12.26
C ALA A 52 -4.48 -9.02 11.51
N ALA A 53 -4.57 -9.24 10.19
CA ALA A 53 -5.68 -8.75 9.36
C ALA A 53 -7.02 -9.32 9.83
N ARG A 54 -7.08 -10.63 10.08
CA ARG A 54 -8.28 -11.29 10.60
C ARG A 54 -8.71 -10.69 11.94
N ARG A 55 -7.79 -10.57 12.88
CA ARG A 55 -8.05 -10.00 14.21
C ARG A 55 -8.59 -8.56 14.14
N LEU A 56 -8.00 -7.72 13.27
CA LEU A 56 -8.47 -6.35 13.06
C LEU A 56 -9.88 -6.32 12.45
N THR A 57 -10.16 -7.19 11.51
CA THR A 57 -11.49 -7.32 10.91
C THR A 57 -12.52 -7.72 11.95
N GLU A 58 -12.24 -8.73 12.77
CA GLU A 58 -13.12 -9.18 13.84
C GLU A 58 -13.35 -8.08 14.88
N GLN A 59 -12.33 -7.32 15.25
CA GLN A 59 -12.46 -6.18 16.16
C GLN A 59 -13.32 -5.06 15.57
N ALA A 60 -13.14 -4.72 14.29
CA ALA A 60 -13.94 -3.70 13.62
C ALA A 60 -15.41 -4.10 13.51
N LEU A 61 -15.71 -5.36 13.25
CA LEU A 61 -17.08 -5.89 13.23
C LEU A 61 -17.70 -5.87 14.63
N ALA A 62 -16.98 -6.35 15.64
CA ALA A 62 -17.46 -6.42 17.01
C ALA A 62 -17.79 -5.03 17.58
N ALA A 63 -17.04 -3.99 17.22
CA ALA A 63 -17.32 -2.61 17.63
C ALA A 63 -18.70 -2.12 17.16
N GLU A 64 -19.22 -2.69 16.08
CA GLU A 64 -20.54 -2.39 15.51
C GLU A 64 -21.60 -3.45 15.89
N GLY A 65 -21.28 -4.34 16.83
CA GLY A 65 -22.19 -5.43 17.24
C GLY A 65 -22.39 -6.51 16.17
N LEU A 66 -21.49 -6.57 15.17
CA LEU A 66 -21.53 -7.54 14.09
C LEU A 66 -20.59 -8.72 14.36
N THR A 67 -20.92 -9.86 13.78
CA THR A 67 -20.08 -11.05 13.81
C THR A 67 -19.43 -11.29 12.45
N HIS A 68 -18.48 -12.22 12.40
CA HIS A 68 -17.81 -12.60 11.17
C HIS A 68 -18.77 -13.02 10.04
N SER A 69 -19.92 -13.59 10.37
CA SER A 69 -20.96 -13.98 9.41
C SER A 69 -21.58 -12.80 8.63
N ALA A 70 -21.39 -11.57 9.10
CA ALA A 70 -21.81 -10.38 8.38
C ALA A 70 -20.82 -9.97 7.25
N LEU A 71 -19.61 -10.52 7.26
CA LEU A 71 -18.61 -10.27 6.22
C LEU A 71 -18.94 -11.10 4.98
N ILE A 72 -19.12 -10.46 3.85
CA ILE A 72 -19.49 -11.12 2.59
C ILE A 72 -18.32 -11.27 1.62
N ALA A 73 -17.35 -10.38 1.67
CA ALA A 73 -16.13 -10.41 0.88
C ALA A 73 -15.08 -9.47 1.48
N ALA A 74 -13.83 -9.60 1.05
CA ALA A 74 -12.77 -8.69 1.40
C ALA A 74 -11.94 -8.28 0.17
N GLY A 75 -11.49 -7.01 0.17
CA GLY A 75 -10.49 -6.51 -0.75
C GLY A 75 -9.17 -6.29 -0.01
N VAL A 76 -8.07 -6.77 -0.56
CA VAL A 76 -6.74 -6.63 0.04
C VAL A 76 -5.85 -5.81 -0.87
N SER A 77 -5.38 -4.70 -0.32
CA SER A 77 -4.46 -3.77 -0.97
C SER A 77 -3.02 -4.08 -0.55
N LEU A 78 -2.14 -4.29 -1.52
CA LEU A 78 -0.76 -4.70 -1.26
C LEU A 78 0.21 -3.76 -1.99
N PRO A 79 1.32 -3.36 -1.34
CA PRO A 79 2.39 -2.67 -2.05
C PRO A 79 3.16 -3.67 -2.93
N GLY A 80 3.47 -3.25 -4.15
CA GLY A 80 4.20 -4.08 -5.12
C GLY A 80 3.31 -4.78 -6.14
N PRO A 81 3.92 -5.51 -7.09
CA PRO A 81 3.21 -6.02 -8.25
C PRO A 81 2.35 -7.24 -7.91
N VAL A 82 1.10 -7.20 -8.34
CA VAL A 82 0.14 -8.31 -8.29
C VAL A 82 -0.17 -8.75 -9.71
N HIS A 83 -0.02 -10.04 -10.00
CA HIS A 83 -0.44 -10.62 -11.27
C HIS A 83 -1.91 -11.03 -11.18
N HIS A 84 -2.66 -10.70 -12.21
CA HIS A 84 -4.05 -11.12 -12.34
C HIS A 84 -4.11 -12.23 -13.38
N HIS A 85 -4.82 -13.31 -13.06
CA HIS A 85 -4.97 -14.52 -13.89
C HIS A 85 -3.69 -15.39 -14.02
N PRO A 86 -3.33 -16.14 -12.95
CA PRO A 86 -3.95 -16.19 -11.62
C PRO A 86 -3.57 -14.99 -10.76
N ASP A 87 -4.44 -14.64 -9.80
CA ASP A 87 -4.16 -13.61 -8.81
C ASP A 87 -3.04 -14.07 -7.87
N VAL A 88 -1.84 -13.51 -8.04
CA VAL A 88 -0.67 -13.90 -7.25
C VAL A 88 0.25 -12.70 -6.99
N ILE A 89 0.76 -12.63 -5.77
CA ILE A 89 1.77 -11.63 -5.38
C ILE A 89 3.11 -12.01 -6.01
N LYS A 90 3.64 -11.11 -6.84
CA LYS A 90 4.96 -11.29 -7.46
C LYS A 90 6.09 -11.01 -6.48
N PRO A 91 7.29 -11.56 -6.74
CA PRO A 91 8.47 -11.22 -5.96
C PRO A 91 8.71 -9.71 -5.91
N SER A 92 8.90 -9.19 -4.72
CA SER A 92 9.16 -7.78 -4.50
C SER A 92 10.04 -7.59 -3.27
N ALA A 93 10.88 -6.58 -3.28
CA ALA A 93 11.72 -6.24 -2.13
C ALA A 93 10.93 -5.61 -0.97
N ILE A 94 9.66 -5.25 -1.19
CA ILE A 94 8.81 -4.62 -0.17
C ILE A 94 8.19 -5.66 0.73
N LEU A 95 7.67 -6.76 0.15
CA LEU A 95 6.99 -7.84 0.86
C LEU A 95 7.53 -9.21 0.45
N PRO A 96 8.82 -9.51 0.70
CA PRO A 96 9.42 -10.76 0.26
C PRO A 96 8.74 -11.99 0.88
N GLY A 97 8.29 -11.88 2.13
CA GLY A 97 7.59 -12.96 2.86
C GLY A 97 6.14 -13.22 2.40
N TRP A 98 5.67 -12.52 1.35
CA TRP A 98 4.33 -12.68 0.79
C TRP A 98 4.35 -13.18 -0.65
N THR A 99 5.53 -13.37 -1.21
CA THR A 99 5.71 -13.86 -2.59
C THR A 99 5.00 -15.19 -2.81
N GLY A 100 4.22 -15.27 -3.87
CA GLY A 100 3.49 -16.47 -4.26
C GLY A 100 2.13 -16.64 -3.58
N MET A 101 1.76 -15.79 -2.62
CA MET A 101 0.43 -15.79 -2.03
C MET A 101 -0.62 -15.43 -3.08
N THR A 102 -1.76 -16.09 -3.02
CA THR A 102 -2.90 -15.95 -3.93
C THR A 102 -4.12 -15.40 -3.20
N SER A 103 -5.12 -14.94 -3.96
CA SER A 103 -6.43 -14.57 -3.40
C SER A 103 -7.08 -15.70 -2.58
N ASP A 104 -6.84 -16.96 -2.97
CA ASP A 104 -7.37 -18.13 -2.26
C ASP A 104 -6.72 -18.32 -0.88
N ASP A 105 -5.42 -18.03 -0.73
CA ASP A 105 -4.73 -18.08 0.56
C ASP A 105 -5.31 -17.04 1.53
N PHE A 106 -5.61 -15.83 1.03
CA PHE A 106 -6.30 -14.82 1.82
C PHE A 106 -7.74 -15.22 2.14
N ALA A 107 -8.46 -15.80 1.18
CA ALA A 107 -9.82 -16.27 1.39
C ALA A 107 -9.88 -17.38 2.46
N ALA A 108 -8.93 -18.31 2.44
CA ALA A 108 -8.79 -19.35 3.47
C ALA A 108 -8.54 -18.75 4.87
N ALA A 109 -7.69 -17.71 4.95
CA ALA A 109 -7.39 -17.05 6.22
C ALA A 109 -8.53 -16.19 6.76
N LEU A 110 -9.26 -15.49 5.87
CA LEU A 110 -10.33 -14.55 6.24
C LEU A 110 -11.72 -15.21 6.26
N GLY A 111 -11.89 -16.39 5.68
CA GLY A 111 -13.15 -17.13 5.66
C GLY A 111 -14.22 -16.54 4.72
N VAL A 112 -13.85 -15.70 3.77
CA VAL A 112 -14.72 -15.05 2.78
C VAL A 112 -13.98 -14.93 1.44
N PRO A 113 -14.69 -14.76 0.32
CA PRO A 113 -14.05 -14.43 -0.96
C PRO A 113 -13.16 -13.19 -0.86
N VAL A 114 -11.98 -13.25 -1.46
CA VAL A 114 -11.00 -12.16 -1.42
C VAL A 114 -10.55 -11.80 -2.83
N SER A 115 -10.44 -10.50 -3.09
CA SER A 115 -9.72 -9.95 -4.23
C SER A 115 -8.46 -9.24 -3.75
N ILE A 116 -7.34 -9.42 -4.43
CA ILE A 116 -6.08 -8.75 -4.14
C ILE A 116 -5.69 -7.85 -5.31
N ASP A 117 -5.13 -6.67 -5.02
CA ASP A 117 -4.56 -5.80 -6.06
C ASP A 117 -3.46 -4.91 -5.48
N ASN A 118 -2.69 -4.30 -6.38
CA ASN A 118 -1.73 -3.28 -6.04
C ASN A 118 -2.40 -2.06 -5.40
N ASP A 119 -1.75 -1.44 -4.44
CA ASP A 119 -2.28 -0.32 -3.67
C ASP A 119 -2.55 0.94 -4.50
N ALA A 120 -1.75 1.23 -5.54
CA ALA A 120 -2.01 2.33 -6.45
C ALA A 120 -3.20 2.04 -7.38
N ASN A 121 -3.37 0.78 -7.81
CA ASN A 121 -4.54 0.36 -8.59
C ASN A 121 -5.83 0.52 -7.79
N LEU A 122 -5.85 0.07 -6.54
CA LEU A 122 -7.04 0.21 -5.69
C LEU A 122 -7.33 1.66 -5.32
N ALA A 123 -6.29 2.49 -5.14
CA ALA A 123 -6.47 3.93 -4.96
C ALA A 123 -7.14 4.56 -6.19
N ALA A 124 -6.66 4.21 -7.40
CA ALA A 124 -7.27 4.71 -8.64
C ALA A 124 -8.70 4.22 -8.82
N LEU A 125 -8.99 2.96 -8.45
CA LEU A 125 -10.34 2.42 -8.49
C LEU A 125 -11.27 3.20 -7.54
N GLY A 126 -10.79 3.49 -6.34
CA GLY A 126 -11.54 4.30 -5.36
C GLY A 126 -11.83 5.71 -5.88
N GLU A 127 -10.83 6.38 -6.45
CA GLU A 127 -11.00 7.72 -7.06
C GLU A 127 -11.94 7.69 -8.26
N HIS A 128 -11.89 6.64 -9.08
CA HIS A 128 -12.76 6.49 -10.24
C HIS A 128 -14.21 6.25 -9.85
N ILE A 129 -14.47 5.45 -8.80
CA ILE A 129 -15.85 5.12 -8.40
C ILE A 129 -16.47 6.20 -7.50
N TRP A 130 -15.69 6.75 -6.55
CA TRP A 130 -16.23 7.63 -5.48
C TRP A 130 -15.53 8.99 -5.37
N GLY A 131 -14.40 9.18 -6.05
CA GLY A 131 -13.55 10.36 -5.91
C GLY A 131 -13.54 11.28 -7.13
N ALA A 132 -12.40 11.93 -7.34
CA ALA A 132 -12.19 12.92 -8.39
C ALA A 132 -12.21 12.34 -9.82
N GLY A 133 -12.07 11.02 -9.97
CA GLY A 133 -12.11 10.33 -11.26
C GLY A 133 -13.51 9.95 -11.74
N GLN A 134 -14.57 10.29 -11.00
CA GLN A 134 -15.94 9.97 -11.40
C GLN A 134 -16.28 10.56 -12.77
N GLY A 135 -16.81 9.72 -13.66
CA GLY A 135 -17.21 10.13 -15.01
C GLY A 135 -16.05 10.31 -16.00
N CYS A 136 -14.80 10.13 -15.58
CA CYS A 136 -13.65 10.19 -16.48
C CYS A 136 -13.38 8.80 -17.06
N ALA A 137 -13.44 8.66 -18.39
CA ALA A 137 -13.06 7.42 -19.06
C ALA A 137 -11.56 7.18 -18.99
N ASP A 138 -10.77 8.24 -19.04
CA ASP A 138 -9.30 8.21 -19.00
C ASP A 138 -8.82 9.06 -17.83
N CYS A 139 -8.12 8.44 -16.89
CA CYS A 139 -7.52 9.16 -15.75
C CYS A 139 -6.30 8.44 -15.19
N ILE A 140 -5.49 9.20 -14.49
CA ILE A 140 -4.31 8.71 -13.78
C ILE A 140 -4.40 9.17 -12.34
N THR A 141 -4.34 8.21 -11.41
CA THR A 141 -4.22 8.49 -9.99
C THR A 141 -2.79 8.18 -9.55
N VAL A 142 -2.05 9.19 -9.11
CA VAL A 142 -0.68 9.00 -8.63
C VAL A 142 -0.69 8.84 -7.12
N LYS A 143 -0.19 7.71 -6.65
CA LYS A 143 0.09 7.46 -5.25
C LYS A 143 1.51 7.91 -4.94
N PHE A 144 1.64 8.85 -4.02
CA PHE A 144 2.91 9.42 -3.58
C PHE A 144 3.11 9.13 -2.09
N HIS A 145 4.05 8.21 -1.78
CA HIS A 145 4.33 7.80 -0.39
C HIS A 145 5.77 7.28 -0.24
N TYR A 146 5.99 6.14 0.44
CA TYR A 146 7.29 5.44 0.52
C TYR A 146 7.79 4.94 -0.84
N GLY A 147 6.92 4.83 -1.82
CA GLY A 147 7.18 4.62 -3.22
C GLY A 147 6.15 5.41 -4.02
N ILE A 148 6.45 5.62 -5.30
CA ILE A 148 5.60 6.30 -6.26
C ILE A 148 5.04 5.26 -7.21
N GLY A 149 3.73 5.20 -7.30
CA GLY A 149 3.00 4.34 -8.23
C GLY A 149 1.81 5.08 -8.81
N CYS A 150 1.20 4.55 -9.83
CA CYS A 150 -0.05 5.08 -10.32
C CYS A 150 -1.01 3.98 -10.74
N GLY A 151 -2.29 4.25 -10.63
CA GLY A 151 -3.33 3.49 -11.30
C GLY A 151 -3.81 4.23 -12.53
N LEU A 152 -4.01 3.50 -13.60
CA LEU A 152 -4.33 4.02 -14.92
C LEU A 152 -5.72 3.54 -15.35
N PHE A 153 -6.62 4.45 -15.67
CA PHE A 153 -7.86 4.13 -16.35
C PHE A 153 -7.75 4.56 -17.81
N VAL A 154 -8.10 3.66 -18.71
CA VAL A 154 -8.18 3.90 -20.16
C VAL A 154 -9.49 3.33 -20.66
N ASN A 155 -10.29 4.13 -21.33
CA ASN A 155 -11.65 3.77 -21.78
C ASN A 155 -12.51 3.15 -20.65
N GLY A 156 -12.48 3.74 -19.46
CA GLY A 156 -13.23 3.28 -18.29
C GLY A 156 -12.75 1.95 -17.69
N THR A 157 -11.57 1.46 -18.10
CA THR A 157 -11.02 0.19 -17.62
C THR A 157 -9.69 0.42 -16.92
N LEU A 158 -9.53 -0.17 -15.72
CA LEU A 158 -8.27 -0.13 -14.98
C LEU A 158 -7.22 -1.00 -15.68
N VAL A 159 -6.11 -0.38 -16.08
CA VAL A 159 -5.01 -1.04 -16.80
C VAL A 159 -4.06 -1.67 -15.80
N ARG A 160 -3.97 -2.98 -15.82
CA ARG A 160 -3.07 -3.77 -14.95
C ARG A 160 -1.87 -4.35 -15.68
N GLY A 161 -2.01 -4.52 -17.03
CA GLY A 161 -1.02 -5.24 -17.83
C GLY A 161 -0.77 -6.64 -17.26
N ILE A 162 0.48 -7.04 -17.21
CA ILE A 162 0.93 -8.28 -16.56
C ILE A 162 1.24 -8.08 -15.05
N GLY A 163 0.62 -7.07 -14.42
CA GLY A 163 0.84 -6.70 -13.02
C GLY A 163 1.95 -5.68 -12.81
N GLY A 164 2.39 -4.97 -13.85
CA GLY A 164 3.42 -3.93 -13.77
C GLY A 164 3.00 -2.58 -14.35
N ALA A 165 1.73 -2.44 -14.75
CA ALA A 165 1.22 -1.14 -15.17
C ALA A 165 1.23 -0.18 -13.97
N GLY A 166 1.63 1.07 -14.22
CA GLY A 166 1.65 2.09 -13.16
C GLY A 166 2.89 2.11 -12.26
N GLU A 167 3.88 1.27 -12.49
CA GLU A 167 5.16 1.25 -11.76
C GLU A 167 6.07 2.44 -12.15
N ILE A 168 5.50 3.66 -12.21
CA ILE A 168 6.19 4.89 -12.65
C ILE A 168 7.35 5.28 -11.73
N GLY A 169 7.30 4.92 -10.46
CA GLY A 169 8.39 5.12 -9.50
C GLY A 169 9.69 4.44 -9.92
N HIS A 170 9.60 3.40 -10.75
CA HIS A 170 10.74 2.68 -11.29
C HIS A 170 11.18 3.14 -12.70
N THR A 171 10.65 4.27 -13.18
CA THR A 171 11.15 4.96 -14.37
C THR A 171 12.52 5.58 -14.05
N CYS A 172 13.53 5.29 -14.87
CA CYS A 172 14.86 5.87 -14.70
C CYS A 172 14.84 7.35 -15.12
N VAL A 173 15.12 8.25 -14.19
CA VAL A 173 15.23 9.71 -14.42
C VAL A 173 16.68 10.19 -14.39
N ASP A 174 17.59 9.41 -13.80
CA ASP A 174 19.04 9.68 -13.79
C ASP A 174 19.83 8.36 -13.84
N GLN A 175 20.44 8.04 -14.98
CA GLN A 175 21.19 6.79 -15.15
C GLN A 175 22.38 6.62 -14.20
N ARG A 176 22.92 7.73 -13.64
CA ARG A 176 23.99 7.74 -12.65
C ARG A 176 23.50 7.90 -11.23
N GLY A 177 22.19 7.95 -11.03
CA GLY A 177 21.56 8.14 -9.74
C GLY A 177 21.70 6.97 -8.76
N PRO A 178 21.11 7.08 -7.56
CA PRO A 178 21.18 6.07 -6.51
C PRO A 178 20.66 4.71 -6.97
N LEU A 179 21.13 3.65 -6.31
CA LEU A 179 20.61 2.30 -6.52
C LEU A 179 19.18 2.22 -5.97
N CYS A 180 18.25 1.77 -6.80
CA CYS A 180 16.88 1.52 -6.40
C CYS A 180 16.72 0.08 -5.91
N ARG A 181 15.78 -0.15 -4.98
CA ARG A 181 15.41 -1.49 -4.50
C ARG A 181 14.96 -2.46 -5.62
N CYS A 182 14.54 -1.95 -6.78
CA CYS A 182 14.23 -2.78 -7.96
C CYS A 182 15.46 -3.29 -8.70
N GLY A 183 16.68 -2.95 -8.24
CA GLY A 183 17.95 -3.32 -8.87
C GLY A 183 18.45 -2.36 -9.95
N LYS A 184 17.65 -1.40 -10.39
CA LYS A 184 18.06 -0.34 -11.34
C LYS A 184 18.64 0.86 -10.61
N ARG A 185 19.27 1.78 -11.36
CA ARG A 185 19.75 3.07 -10.83
C ARG A 185 18.88 4.22 -11.30
N GLY A 186 18.80 5.26 -10.43
CA GLY A 186 18.18 6.54 -10.76
C GLY A 186 16.70 6.47 -11.06
N CYS A 187 15.99 5.56 -10.43
CA CYS A 187 14.54 5.51 -10.49
C CYS A 187 13.92 6.75 -9.85
N LEU A 188 12.76 7.18 -10.32
CA LEU A 188 12.02 8.30 -9.75
C LEU A 188 11.83 8.16 -8.22
N ASP A 189 11.58 6.95 -7.73
CA ASP A 189 11.50 6.65 -6.29
C ASP A 189 12.72 7.14 -5.51
N THR A 190 13.91 6.96 -6.06
CA THR A 190 15.16 7.32 -5.38
C THR A 190 15.43 8.82 -5.32
N HIS A 191 14.65 9.60 -6.06
CA HIS A 191 14.78 11.06 -6.11
C HIS A 191 13.58 11.78 -5.45
N ALA A 192 12.38 11.25 -5.60
CA ALA A 192 11.15 11.97 -5.28
C ALA A 192 10.24 11.27 -4.27
N ALA A 193 10.40 9.99 -3.95
CA ALA A 193 9.59 9.36 -2.91
C ALA A 193 9.88 9.99 -1.52
N ILE A 194 8.93 9.91 -0.60
CA ILE A 194 9.04 10.53 0.75
C ILE A 194 10.38 10.23 1.42
N PRO A 195 10.92 8.99 1.46
CA PRO A 195 12.21 8.73 2.07
C PRO A 195 13.37 9.48 1.41
N ALA A 196 13.36 9.60 0.09
CA ALA A 196 14.40 10.33 -0.65
C ALA A 196 14.35 11.83 -0.34
N MET A 197 13.16 12.42 -0.32
CA MET A 197 12.96 13.83 0.02
C MET A 197 13.40 14.13 1.46
N LEU A 198 12.97 13.31 2.41
CA LEU A 198 13.35 13.47 3.80
C LEU A 198 14.87 13.29 3.99
N GLY A 199 15.50 12.35 3.29
CA GLY A 199 16.96 12.19 3.28
C GLY A 199 17.68 13.43 2.75
N ALA A 200 17.17 14.04 1.69
CA ALA A 200 17.75 15.28 1.14
C ALA A 200 17.61 16.46 2.13
N VAL A 201 16.48 16.58 2.81
CA VAL A 201 16.27 17.61 3.85
C VAL A 201 17.23 17.40 5.01
N ALA A 202 17.37 16.17 5.52
CA ALA A 202 18.29 15.86 6.62
C ALA A 202 19.74 16.20 6.26
N LEU A 203 20.16 15.85 5.04
CA LEU A 203 21.49 16.21 4.55
C LEU A 203 21.68 17.74 4.49
N ALA A 204 20.68 18.48 4.02
CA ALA A 204 20.73 19.94 3.95
C ALA A 204 20.79 20.60 5.35
N LEU A 205 20.22 19.95 6.37
CA LEU A 205 20.27 20.40 7.76
C LEU A 205 21.52 19.93 8.52
N GLY A 206 22.43 19.17 7.86
CA GLY A 206 23.65 18.64 8.50
C GLY A 206 23.39 17.44 9.42
N GLU A 207 22.23 16.80 9.36
CA GLU A 207 21.87 15.63 10.15
C GLU A 207 22.37 14.36 9.44
N SER A 208 23.57 13.89 9.81
CA SER A 208 24.22 12.74 9.17
C SER A 208 23.60 11.36 9.51
N ASN A 209 22.67 11.27 10.46
CA ASN A 209 22.11 10.01 10.97
C ASN A 209 20.70 9.68 10.44
N TRP A 210 20.22 10.42 9.47
CA TRP A 210 18.89 10.24 8.91
C TRP A 210 18.98 9.46 7.59
N LEU A 211 19.23 8.16 7.67
CA LEU A 211 19.05 7.25 6.54
C LEU A 211 17.77 6.43 6.78
N PRO A 212 16.74 6.56 5.94
CA PRO A 212 15.66 5.56 5.90
C PRO A 212 16.28 4.22 5.48
N ARG A 213 16.20 3.23 6.34
CA ARG A 213 16.58 1.84 6.04
C ARG A 213 15.48 1.15 5.27
#